data_340a0055096d1833fe3ff484462a86a4
#
_entry.id   340a0055096d1833fe3ff484462a86a4
#
_cell.length_a   1.000
_cell.length_b   1.000
_cell.length_c   1.000
_cell.angle_alpha   90.00
_cell.angle_beta   90.00
_cell.angle_gamma   90.00
#
_symmetry.space_group_name_H-M   'P 1'
#
loop_
_entity.id
_entity.type
_entity.pdbx_description
1 polymer ?
#
loop_
_entity_poly.entity_id
_entity_poly.type
_entity_poly.pdbx_seq_one_letter_code
_entity_poly.pdbx_strand_id
1 'polypeptide(L)'
;MNTVEYAIQKALQAIPVKAMAEKWQGEKRWSVAVKSAIIGIGREFDCLTASNGCETDEGKEWLYDVVWYKSDREGHIIDVPLVAECEWGCEKAIKEDFEKLLVSRSTYRVMVFQGNSEEVVHSLFRKMRMWIGKFSGTTVEDRYLLAGWARNHWIFESHVE
;
A
#
# COMPACT_ATOMS: atom_id res chain seq x y z
N MET A 1 -7.15 12.68 8.75
CA MET A 1 -6.68 11.33 8.41
C MET A 1 -7.76 10.34 8.81
N ASN A 2 -8.09 9.44 7.92
CA ASN A 2 -9.09 8.39 8.15
C ASN A 2 -8.51 7.31 9.09
N THR A 3 -9.40 6.58 9.80
CA THR A 3 -9.00 5.52 10.74
C THR A 3 -8.20 4.40 10.05
N VAL A 4 -8.57 4.01 8.82
CA VAL A 4 -7.85 2.99 8.02
C VAL A 4 -6.43 3.44 7.70
N GLU A 5 -6.27 4.66 7.16
CA GLU A 5 -4.96 5.21 6.80
C GLU A 5 -4.06 5.33 8.04
N TYR A 6 -4.63 5.77 9.16
CA TYR A 6 -3.89 5.89 10.43
C TYR A 6 -3.41 4.52 10.95
N ALA A 7 -4.28 3.51 10.91
CA ALA A 7 -3.94 2.15 11.34
C ALA A 7 -2.79 1.58 10.49
N ILE A 8 -2.86 1.73 9.16
CA ILE A 8 -1.80 1.28 8.25
C ILE A 8 -0.50 2.03 8.54
N GLN A 9 -0.53 3.35 8.70
CA GLN A 9 0.68 4.13 9.03
C GLN A 9 1.33 3.62 10.33
N LYS A 10 0.54 3.37 11.37
CA LYS A 10 1.07 2.83 12.64
C LYS A 10 1.70 1.46 12.47
N ALA A 11 1.07 0.57 11.70
CA ALA A 11 1.61 -0.75 11.42
C ALA A 11 2.93 -0.68 10.64
N LEU A 12 3.02 0.19 9.62
CA LEU A 12 4.25 0.40 8.86
C LEU A 12 5.37 1.01 9.71
N GLN A 13 5.05 1.95 10.61
CA GLN A 13 6.03 2.58 11.53
C GLN A 13 6.68 1.58 12.50
N ALA A 14 6.05 0.45 12.78
CA ALA A 14 6.62 -0.59 13.64
C ALA A 14 7.67 -1.46 12.93
N ILE A 15 7.64 -1.54 11.59
CA ILE A 15 8.51 -2.43 10.80
C ILE A 15 10.00 -2.12 10.98
N PRO A 16 10.48 -0.85 10.93
CA PRO A 16 11.91 -0.55 11.07
C PRO A 16 12.53 -1.03 12.37
N VAL A 17 11.77 -1.01 13.47
CA VAL A 17 12.24 -1.48 14.78
C VAL A 17 12.59 -2.98 14.72
N LYS A 18 11.70 -3.78 14.11
CA LYS A 18 11.93 -5.21 13.88
C LYS A 18 13.09 -5.45 12.92
N ALA A 19 13.13 -4.69 11.81
CA ALA A 19 14.18 -4.80 10.81
C ALA A 19 15.58 -4.53 11.40
N MET A 20 15.71 -3.52 12.27
CA MET A 20 16.96 -3.22 12.97
C MET A 20 17.35 -4.30 13.97
N ALA A 21 16.40 -4.77 14.79
CA ALA A 21 16.64 -5.81 15.79
C ALA A 21 17.10 -7.13 15.14
N GLU A 22 16.51 -7.51 14.02
CA GLU A 22 16.79 -8.74 13.29
C GLU A 22 17.87 -8.57 12.19
N LYS A 23 18.40 -7.36 12.01
CA LYS A 23 19.44 -7.02 11.01
C LYS A 23 19.09 -7.49 9.61
N TRP A 24 17.90 -7.11 9.14
CA TRP A 24 17.41 -7.52 7.82
C TRP A 24 18.33 -7.05 6.70
N GLN A 25 18.54 -7.96 5.72
CA GLN A 25 19.27 -7.68 4.50
C GLN A 25 18.34 -7.84 3.29
N GLY A 26 18.40 -6.86 2.39
CA GLY A 26 17.62 -6.88 1.14
C GLY A 26 16.13 -6.56 1.32
N GLU A 27 15.45 -6.43 0.19
CA GLU A 27 14.08 -5.92 0.10
C GLU A 27 13.01 -6.97 0.39
N LYS A 28 13.33 -8.26 0.25
CA LYS A 28 12.36 -9.36 0.39
C LYS A 28 11.67 -9.36 1.75
N ARG A 29 12.44 -9.21 2.84
CA ARG A 29 11.86 -9.19 4.20
C ARG A 29 11.01 -7.95 4.44
N TRP A 30 11.40 -6.82 3.86
CA TRP A 30 10.60 -5.59 3.89
C TRP A 30 9.26 -5.77 3.17
N SER A 31 9.26 -6.35 1.96
CA SER A 31 8.03 -6.65 1.23
C SER A 31 7.10 -7.56 2.03
N VAL A 32 7.65 -8.65 2.60
CA VAL A 32 6.88 -9.57 3.45
C VAL A 32 6.28 -8.83 4.64
N ALA A 33 7.04 -8.02 5.36
CA ALA A 33 6.58 -7.31 6.54
C ALA A 33 5.52 -6.25 6.20
N VAL A 34 5.70 -5.49 5.12
CA VAL A 34 4.74 -4.48 4.65
C VAL A 34 3.42 -5.15 4.27
N LYS A 35 3.45 -6.19 3.46
CA LYS A 35 2.26 -6.94 3.06
C LYS A 35 1.55 -7.52 4.30
N SER A 36 2.29 -8.18 5.20
CA SER A 36 1.73 -8.75 6.44
C SER A 36 1.11 -7.70 7.35
N ALA A 37 1.72 -6.51 7.46
CA ALA A 37 1.16 -5.41 8.23
C ALA A 37 -0.17 -4.92 7.67
N ILE A 38 -0.26 -4.70 6.35
CA ILE A 38 -1.49 -4.27 5.69
C ILE A 38 -2.58 -5.34 5.80
N ILE A 39 -2.23 -6.63 5.64
CA ILE A 39 -3.15 -7.77 5.83
C ILE A 39 -3.71 -7.79 7.26
N GLY A 40 -2.84 -7.63 8.28
CA GLY A 40 -3.26 -7.61 9.67
C GLY A 40 -4.31 -6.55 9.95
N ILE A 41 -4.10 -5.33 9.43
CA ILE A 41 -5.09 -4.24 9.53
C ILE A 41 -6.38 -4.58 8.79
N GLY A 42 -6.31 -5.21 7.60
CA GLY A 42 -7.52 -5.63 6.87
C GLY A 42 -8.43 -6.55 7.69
N ARG A 43 -7.82 -7.48 8.41
CA ARG A 43 -8.56 -8.39 9.32
C ARG A 43 -9.20 -7.65 10.50
N GLU A 44 -8.53 -6.64 11.06
CA GLU A 44 -9.10 -5.78 12.11
C GLU A 44 -10.32 -4.98 11.63
N PHE A 45 -10.42 -4.73 10.31
CA PHE A 45 -11.55 -4.07 9.64
C PHE A 45 -12.54 -5.07 9.02
N ASP A 46 -12.56 -6.33 9.49
CA ASP A 46 -13.47 -7.39 9.04
C ASP A 46 -13.43 -7.65 7.53
N CYS A 47 -12.25 -7.48 6.91
CA CYS A 47 -12.02 -7.79 5.50
C CYS A 47 -11.34 -9.15 5.34
N LEU A 48 -11.72 -9.86 4.28
CA LEU A 48 -10.91 -10.94 3.73
C LEU A 48 -9.72 -10.34 2.99
N THR A 49 -8.62 -11.09 2.89
CA THR A 49 -7.39 -10.60 2.30
C THR A 49 -6.85 -11.58 1.26
N ALA A 50 -6.22 -11.05 0.22
CA ALA A 50 -5.49 -11.80 -0.78
C ALA A 50 -4.11 -11.16 -0.98
N SER A 51 -3.07 -11.98 -0.95
CA SER A 51 -1.67 -11.57 -1.14
C SER A 51 -0.79 -12.78 -1.37
N ASN A 52 0.42 -12.55 -1.87
CA ASN A 52 1.45 -13.57 -1.97
C ASN A 52 2.75 -13.07 -1.31
N GLY A 53 3.54 -14.02 -0.75
CA GLY A 53 4.83 -13.68 -0.14
C GLY A 53 4.71 -12.84 1.14
N CYS A 54 3.68 -13.09 1.95
CA CYS A 54 3.49 -12.55 3.30
C CYS A 54 3.80 -13.62 4.37
N GLU A 55 3.77 -13.24 5.66
CA GLU A 55 4.02 -14.16 6.77
C GLU A 55 2.91 -15.20 6.95
N THR A 56 1.70 -14.88 6.52
CA THR A 56 0.53 -15.76 6.58
C THR A 56 0.20 -16.28 5.19
N ASP A 57 -0.42 -17.46 5.11
CA ASP A 57 -0.94 -17.98 3.85
C ASP A 57 -2.26 -17.26 3.52
N GLU A 58 -2.18 -16.28 2.65
CA GLU A 58 -3.33 -15.51 2.16
C GLU A 58 -3.83 -16.04 0.81
N GLY A 59 -3.31 -17.19 0.39
CA GLY A 59 -3.66 -17.81 -0.86
C GLY A 59 -3.01 -17.12 -2.06
N LYS A 60 -3.81 -16.78 -3.06
CA LYS A 60 -3.33 -16.33 -4.36
C LYS A 60 -3.25 -14.81 -4.42
N GLU A 61 -2.11 -14.30 -4.85
CA GLU A 61 -2.02 -12.90 -5.28
C GLU A 61 -2.96 -12.67 -6.48
N TRP A 62 -3.70 -11.56 -6.44
CA TRP A 62 -4.55 -11.17 -7.56
C TRP A 62 -3.79 -10.19 -8.47
N LEU A 63 -4.39 -9.03 -8.77
CA LEU A 63 -3.77 -8.00 -9.61
C LEU A 63 -2.82 -7.08 -8.83
N TYR A 64 -2.93 -7.08 -7.50
CA TYR A 64 -2.22 -6.19 -6.58
C TYR A 64 -1.49 -7.00 -5.53
N ASP A 65 -0.45 -6.42 -4.94
CA ASP A 65 0.33 -7.02 -3.87
C ASP A 65 -0.51 -7.39 -2.65
N VAL A 66 -1.46 -6.53 -2.28
CA VAL A 66 -2.46 -6.80 -1.23
C VAL A 66 -3.83 -6.31 -1.69
N VAL A 67 -4.84 -7.13 -1.46
CA VAL A 67 -6.24 -6.80 -1.68
C VAL A 67 -7.03 -7.08 -0.41
N TRP A 68 -7.84 -6.12 0.03
CA TRP A 68 -8.91 -6.37 0.98
C TRP A 68 -10.22 -6.50 0.22
N TYR A 69 -11.00 -7.52 0.55
CA TYR A 69 -12.26 -7.75 -0.12
C TYR A 69 -13.33 -8.24 0.85
N LYS A 70 -14.56 -8.09 0.45
CA LYS A 70 -15.73 -8.67 1.14
C LYS A 70 -16.45 -9.61 0.20
N SER A 71 -17.00 -10.69 0.74
CA SER A 71 -17.83 -11.63 0.00
C SER A 71 -19.18 -11.82 0.70
N ASP A 72 -20.18 -12.21 -0.09
CA ASP A 72 -21.46 -12.65 0.44
C ASP A 72 -21.36 -14.08 1.02
N ARG A 73 -22.50 -14.60 1.47
CA ARG A 73 -22.59 -15.95 2.05
C ARG A 73 -22.35 -17.07 1.04
N GLU A 74 -22.48 -16.77 -0.24
CA GLU A 74 -22.27 -17.70 -1.35
C GLU A 74 -20.82 -17.66 -1.87
N GLY A 75 -20.01 -16.73 -1.36
CA GLY A 75 -18.60 -16.56 -1.73
C GLY A 75 -18.37 -15.62 -2.92
N HIS A 76 -19.39 -14.88 -3.37
CA HIS A 76 -19.21 -13.87 -4.40
C HIS A 76 -18.59 -12.60 -3.81
N ILE A 77 -17.61 -12.03 -4.51
CA ILE A 77 -17.01 -10.76 -4.11
C ILE A 77 -18.03 -9.63 -4.32
N ILE A 78 -18.31 -8.91 -3.24
CA ILE A 78 -19.28 -7.81 -3.24
C ILE A 78 -18.64 -6.44 -3.06
N ASP A 79 -17.40 -6.39 -2.58
CA ASP A 79 -16.66 -5.15 -2.36
C ASP A 79 -15.15 -5.40 -2.32
N VAL A 80 -14.38 -4.40 -2.75
CA VAL A 80 -12.91 -4.37 -2.65
C VAL A 80 -12.51 -3.04 -1.99
N PRO A 81 -12.55 -2.95 -0.65
CA PRO A 81 -12.29 -1.69 0.05
C PRO A 81 -10.89 -1.13 -0.16
N LEU A 82 -9.87 -2.01 -0.28
CA LEU A 82 -8.49 -1.56 -0.38
C LEU A 82 -7.68 -2.42 -1.34
N VAL A 83 -6.81 -1.74 -2.09
CA VAL A 83 -5.69 -2.34 -2.85
C VAL A 83 -4.38 -1.66 -2.47
N ALA A 84 -3.30 -2.43 -2.46
CA ALA A 84 -1.96 -1.92 -2.17
C ALA A 84 -0.91 -2.48 -3.11
N GLU A 85 0.08 -1.66 -3.42
CA GLU A 85 1.31 -2.02 -4.14
C GLU A 85 2.53 -1.64 -3.31
N CYS A 86 3.58 -2.43 -3.42
CA CYS A 86 4.83 -2.27 -2.69
C CYS A 86 6.01 -2.43 -3.65
N GLU A 87 6.61 -1.31 -4.08
CA GLU A 87 7.67 -1.30 -5.09
C GLU A 87 8.96 -0.62 -4.57
N TRP A 88 10.06 -1.36 -4.59
CA TRP A 88 11.37 -0.91 -4.12
C TRP A 88 12.32 -0.52 -5.25
N GLY A 89 11.91 -0.70 -6.50
CA GLY A 89 12.70 -0.46 -7.68
C GLY A 89 12.78 1.01 -8.10
N CYS A 90 13.01 1.22 -9.39
CA CYS A 90 13.18 2.56 -9.93
C CYS A 90 11.83 3.30 -10.11
N GLU A 91 11.91 4.61 -10.35
CA GLU A 91 10.73 5.45 -10.57
C GLU A 91 9.77 4.90 -11.64
N LYS A 92 10.30 4.27 -12.70
CA LYS A 92 9.47 3.67 -13.74
C LYS A 92 8.61 2.54 -13.20
N ALA A 93 9.19 1.63 -12.39
CA ALA A 93 8.45 0.54 -11.76
C ALA A 93 7.40 1.07 -10.77
N ILE A 94 7.80 2.05 -9.93
CA ILE A 94 6.88 2.73 -9.01
C ILE A 94 5.68 3.35 -9.77
N LYS A 95 5.94 3.96 -10.93
CA LYS A 95 4.88 4.54 -11.77
C LYS A 95 3.95 3.47 -12.32
N GLU A 96 4.49 2.37 -12.84
CA GLU A 96 3.71 1.25 -13.40
C GLU A 96 2.77 0.64 -12.33
N ASP A 97 3.26 0.43 -11.12
CA ASP A 97 2.43 -0.06 -10.01
C ASP A 97 1.40 0.98 -9.55
N PHE A 98 1.79 2.26 -9.51
CA PHE A 98 0.85 3.32 -9.18
C PHE A 98 -0.29 3.45 -10.21
N GLU A 99 0.00 3.24 -11.48
CA GLU A 99 -1.02 3.25 -12.55
C GLU A 99 -2.06 2.12 -12.35
N LYS A 100 -1.67 0.96 -11.81
CA LYS A 100 -2.63 -0.08 -11.41
C LYS A 100 -3.57 0.41 -10.30
N LEU A 101 -3.04 1.15 -9.33
CA LEU A 101 -3.87 1.74 -8.27
C LEU A 101 -4.84 2.78 -8.82
N LEU A 102 -4.43 3.61 -9.78
CA LEU A 102 -5.32 4.61 -10.42
C LEU A 102 -6.55 3.97 -11.06
N VAL A 103 -6.37 2.84 -11.75
CA VAL A 103 -7.48 2.17 -12.46
C VAL A 103 -8.31 1.23 -11.57
N SER A 104 -7.97 1.08 -10.30
CA SER A 104 -8.73 0.27 -9.35
C SER A 104 -10.08 0.89 -9.01
N ARG A 105 -11.02 0.05 -8.55
CA ARG A 105 -12.33 0.51 -8.05
C ARG A 105 -12.39 0.60 -6.52
N SER A 106 -11.26 0.44 -5.85
CA SER A 106 -11.20 0.46 -4.39
C SER A 106 -11.30 1.89 -3.86
N THR A 107 -11.91 2.07 -2.71
CA THR A 107 -11.93 3.35 -2.00
C THR A 107 -10.53 3.73 -1.52
N TYR A 108 -9.80 2.78 -0.91
CA TYR A 108 -8.45 3.00 -0.39
C TYR A 108 -7.41 2.41 -1.33
N ARG A 109 -6.42 3.21 -1.68
CA ARG A 109 -5.26 2.83 -2.48
C ARG A 109 -3.99 3.14 -1.70
N VAL A 110 -3.15 2.14 -1.51
CA VAL A 110 -1.91 2.29 -0.74
C VAL A 110 -0.72 2.06 -1.65
N MET A 111 0.15 3.05 -1.77
CA MET A 111 1.42 2.91 -2.46
C MET A 111 2.57 2.95 -1.45
N VAL A 112 3.31 1.85 -1.34
CA VAL A 112 4.52 1.75 -0.53
C VAL A 112 5.73 1.70 -1.44
N PHE A 113 6.72 2.54 -1.21
CA PHE A 113 7.91 2.63 -2.06
C PHE A 113 9.12 3.17 -1.29
N GLN A 114 10.30 3.14 -1.91
CA GLN A 114 11.50 3.75 -1.35
C GLN A 114 12.05 4.89 -2.20
N GLY A 115 12.76 5.79 -1.56
CA GLY A 115 13.57 6.83 -2.19
C GLY A 115 14.95 6.95 -1.55
N ASN A 116 15.94 7.35 -2.34
CA ASN A 116 17.31 7.51 -1.85
C ASN A 116 17.49 8.72 -0.90
N SER A 117 16.50 9.58 -0.80
CA SER A 117 16.45 10.73 0.11
C SER A 117 14.99 11.20 0.31
N GLU A 118 14.77 12.07 1.28
CA GLU A 118 13.47 12.72 1.51
C GLU A 118 13.02 13.53 0.29
N GLU A 119 13.96 14.23 -0.38
CA GLU A 119 13.64 15.02 -1.58
C GLU A 119 13.11 14.13 -2.72
N VAL A 120 13.68 12.93 -2.87
CA VAL A 120 13.20 11.96 -3.87
C VAL A 120 11.80 11.47 -3.51
N VAL A 121 11.54 11.12 -2.24
CA VAL A 121 10.22 10.72 -1.78
C VAL A 121 9.19 11.83 -2.02
N HIS A 122 9.49 13.06 -1.61
CA HIS A 122 8.60 14.21 -1.84
C HIS A 122 8.40 14.52 -3.34
N SER A 123 9.43 14.31 -4.16
CA SER A 123 9.30 14.44 -5.62
C SER A 123 8.32 13.41 -6.19
N LEU A 124 8.40 12.15 -5.73
CA LEU A 124 7.47 11.09 -6.14
C LEU A 124 6.04 11.38 -5.66
N PHE A 125 5.84 11.87 -4.43
CA PHE A 125 4.52 12.29 -3.96
C PHE A 125 3.91 13.37 -4.87
N ARG A 126 4.69 14.40 -5.26
CA ARG A 126 4.20 15.43 -6.20
C ARG A 126 3.79 14.85 -7.55
N LYS A 127 4.57 13.88 -8.08
CA LYS A 127 4.23 13.19 -9.33
C LYS A 127 2.95 12.38 -9.19
N MET A 128 2.80 11.62 -8.11
CA MET A 128 1.60 10.82 -7.86
C MET A 128 0.35 11.69 -7.76
N ARG A 129 0.40 12.82 -7.02
CA ARG A 129 -0.72 13.79 -7.00
C ARG A 129 -1.06 14.32 -8.40
N MET A 130 -0.03 14.64 -9.19
CA MET A 130 -0.25 15.07 -10.57
C MET A 130 -0.92 13.97 -11.41
N TRP A 131 -0.54 12.71 -11.24
CA TRP A 131 -1.16 11.59 -11.95
C TRP A 131 -2.61 11.39 -11.52
N ILE A 132 -2.91 11.46 -10.22
CA ILE A 132 -4.29 11.42 -9.69
C ILE A 132 -5.13 12.52 -10.34
N GLY A 133 -4.71 13.77 -10.28
CA GLY A 133 -5.47 14.89 -10.84
C GLY A 133 -5.60 14.89 -12.37
N LYS A 134 -4.76 14.12 -13.07
CA LYS A 134 -4.89 13.95 -14.54
C LYS A 134 -5.75 12.77 -14.95
N PHE A 135 -5.97 11.81 -14.05
CA PHE A 135 -6.76 10.63 -14.37
C PHE A 135 -8.25 10.95 -14.32
N SER A 136 -8.91 10.87 -15.47
CA SER A 136 -10.34 11.23 -15.61
C SER A 136 -11.29 10.31 -14.84
N GLY A 137 -10.80 9.16 -14.36
CA GLY A 137 -11.57 8.23 -13.54
C GLY A 137 -11.50 8.51 -12.02
N THR A 138 -10.74 9.51 -11.59
CA THR A 138 -10.64 9.90 -10.18
C THR A 138 -11.98 10.44 -9.67
N THR A 139 -12.38 10.05 -8.48
CA THR A 139 -13.63 10.47 -7.83
C THR A 139 -13.35 11.08 -6.45
N VAL A 140 -14.30 11.85 -5.93
CA VAL A 140 -14.22 12.49 -4.60
C VAL A 140 -14.16 11.50 -3.43
N GLU A 141 -14.41 10.22 -3.70
CA GLU A 141 -14.32 9.16 -2.69
C GLU A 141 -12.95 8.47 -2.68
N ASP A 142 -12.13 8.74 -3.69
CA ASP A 142 -10.82 8.12 -3.85
C ASP A 142 -9.84 8.60 -2.76
N ARG A 143 -9.25 7.66 -2.08
CA ARG A 143 -8.31 7.91 -0.99
C ARG A 143 -6.99 7.21 -1.27
N TYR A 144 -5.92 7.97 -1.24
CA TYR A 144 -4.57 7.46 -1.46
C TYR A 144 -3.73 7.65 -0.21
N LEU A 145 -3.13 6.58 0.29
CA LEU A 145 -2.06 6.62 1.27
C LEU A 145 -0.74 6.36 0.56
N LEU A 146 0.12 7.36 0.54
CA LEU A 146 1.47 7.27 0.00
C LEU A 146 2.45 7.09 1.16
N ALA A 147 3.22 6.01 1.14
CA ALA A 147 4.18 5.65 2.17
C ALA A 147 5.58 5.49 1.54
N GLY A 148 6.40 6.51 1.67
CA GLY A 148 7.77 6.53 1.15
C GLY A 148 8.79 6.21 2.24
N TRP A 149 9.64 5.22 2.02
CA TRP A 149 10.77 4.94 2.89
C TRP A 149 11.99 5.76 2.45
N ALA A 150 12.44 6.69 3.30
CA ALA A 150 13.58 7.57 3.03
C ALA A 150 14.78 7.12 3.86
N ARG A 151 15.52 6.11 3.39
CA ARG A 151 16.72 5.53 4.02
C ARG A 151 16.51 4.95 5.41
N ASN A 152 15.96 5.71 6.37
CA ASN A 152 15.89 5.32 7.78
C ASN A 152 14.57 5.67 8.46
N HIS A 153 13.63 6.29 7.74
CA HIS A 153 12.32 6.62 8.28
C HIS A 153 11.24 6.66 7.21
N TRP A 154 10.00 6.51 7.65
CA TRP A 154 8.82 6.65 6.80
C TRP A 154 8.40 8.10 6.67
N ILE A 155 8.01 8.49 5.47
CA ILE A 155 7.28 9.73 5.18
C ILE A 155 5.92 9.31 4.61
N PHE A 156 4.86 9.88 5.14
CA PHE A 156 3.49 9.56 4.74
C PHE A 156 2.79 10.79 4.19
N GLU A 157 1.97 10.57 3.19
CA GLU A 157 1.04 11.56 2.68
C GLU A 157 -0.30 10.89 2.40
N SER A 158 -1.40 11.50 2.90
CA SER A 158 -2.76 11.11 2.55
C SER A 158 -3.31 12.12 1.55
N HIS A 159 -3.85 11.63 0.46
CA HIS A 159 -4.51 12.44 -0.56
C HIS A 159 -5.96 11.98 -0.72
N VAL A 160 -6.86 12.96 -0.74
CA VAL A 160 -8.29 12.80 -0.99
C VAL A 160 -8.63 13.82 -2.06
N GLU A 161 -9.32 13.40 -3.12
CA GLU A 161 -9.75 14.31 -4.17
C GLU A 161 -10.93 15.17 -3.72
#